data_6adff131d18d8b74d0a2f37aa5f325ec
#
_entry.id   6adff131d18d8b74d0a2f37aa5f325ec
#
_cell.length_a   1.000
_cell.length_b   1.000
_cell.length_c   1.000
_cell.angle_alpha   90.00
_cell.angle_beta   90.00
_cell.angle_gamma   90.00
#
_symmetry.space_group_name_H-M   'P 1'
#
loop_
_entity.id
_entity.type
_entity.pdbx_description
1 polymer ?
#
loop_
_entity_poly.entity_id
_entity_poly.type
_entity_poly.pdbx_seq_one_letter_code
_entity_poly.pdbx_strand_id
1 'polypeptide(L)'
;MSKYQITLTPVDKFFFGGDMTFQVGTDKEFNEQFSSYIIRSSMFPQQTSLLGMLRFLILRNDSNSFKNGQITDKTEAKKLIGERSFTVNEDHHENAFGLIKGISHVRIRRTLNGEASELEFAPLMGELAFQGASYGTYNLADICIPALSKQEYDAKKGLSAKLTDGTDLIDLENVFVEDRRIGIDRNIKTGQVEESALFKQISYRFNNEKARYCFVFEATVDDALNFESYSGQLVSIGGDNSQFVIGISKAADSKCGITSMNNAICLLSP
;
A
#
# COMPACT_ATOMS: atom_id res chain seq x y z
N MET A 1 -23.79 -8.79 4.51
CA MET A 1 -22.40 -8.31 4.27
C MET A 1 -22.42 -6.82 4.08
N SER A 2 -21.65 -6.11 4.87
CA SER A 2 -21.57 -4.65 4.81
C SER A 2 -20.21 -4.22 4.24
N LYS A 3 -20.23 -3.13 3.46
CA LYS A 3 -19.01 -2.50 2.96
C LYS A 3 -18.60 -1.37 3.91
N TYR A 4 -17.32 -1.34 4.21
CA TYR A 4 -16.73 -0.31 5.04
C TYR A 4 -15.61 0.38 4.28
N GLN A 5 -15.55 1.70 4.39
CA GLN A 5 -14.42 2.48 3.99
C GLN A 5 -13.45 2.56 5.16
N ILE A 6 -12.20 2.22 4.90
CA ILE A 6 -11.14 2.20 5.89
C ILE A 6 -10.10 3.23 5.51
N THR A 7 -9.71 4.05 6.47
CA THR A 7 -8.62 5.00 6.32
C THR A 7 -7.48 4.60 7.25
N LEU A 8 -6.24 4.74 6.78
CA LEU A 8 -5.03 4.57 7.57
C LEU A 8 -4.23 5.86 7.54
N THR A 9 -4.22 6.55 8.67
CA THR A 9 -3.43 7.77 8.85
C THR A 9 -2.15 7.40 9.56
N PRO A 10 -0.97 7.55 8.93
CA PRO A 10 0.28 7.24 9.59
C PRO A 10 0.53 8.19 10.76
N VAL A 11 1.04 7.65 11.85
CA VAL A 11 1.44 8.45 13.04
C VAL A 11 2.73 9.20 12.74
N ASP A 12 3.64 8.55 12.01
CA ASP A 12 4.92 9.12 11.59
C ASP A 12 5.28 8.52 10.22
N LYS A 13 6.53 8.28 9.95
CA LYS A 13 7.01 7.58 8.78
C LYS A 13 6.61 6.11 8.81
N PHE A 14 6.58 5.52 7.64
CA PHE A 14 6.20 4.12 7.47
C PHE A 14 7.17 3.39 6.54
N PHE A 15 7.25 2.08 6.77
CA PHE A 15 8.08 1.16 6.01
C PHE A 15 7.29 -0.11 5.70
N PHE A 16 6.89 -0.29 4.45
CA PHE A 16 6.11 -1.46 4.02
C PHE A 16 6.95 -2.64 3.52
N GLY A 17 8.27 -2.50 3.55
CA GLY A 17 9.16 -3.39 2.83
C GLY A 17 9.25 -3.02 1.36
N GLY A 18 10.14 -3.65 0.66
CA GLY A 18 10.39 -3.39 -0.75
C GLY A 18 11.66 -4.10 -1.21
N ASP A 19 12.14 -3.71 -2.36
CA ASP A 19 13.33 -4.30 -2.94
C ASP A 19 14.57 -3.99 -2.12
N MET A 20 15.39 -5.02 -1.96
CA MET A 20 16.71 -4.92 -1.35
C MET A 20 17.75 -4.97 -2.46
N THR A 21 18.51 -3.89 -2.58
CA THR A 21 19.59 -3.79 -3.57
C THR A 21 20.93 -3.99 -2.85
N PHE A 22 21.70 -4.96 -3.34
CA PHE A 22 23.05 -5.20 -2.86
C PHE A 22 24.03 -4.51 -3.80
N GLN A 23 24.93 -3.72 -3.23
CA GLN A 23 26.12 -3.26 -3.93
C GLN A 23 27.33 -4.02 -3.38
N VAL A 24 27.94 -4.82 -4.23
CA VAL A 24 29.22 -5.44 -3.93
C VAL A 24 30.29 -4.63 -4.66
N GLY A 25 31.19 -4.04 -3.91
CA GLY A 25 32.34 -3.32 -4.42
C GLY A 25 33.61 -4.02 -4.03
N THR A 26 34.64 -3.90 -4.87
CA THR A 26 36.01 -4.28 -4.51
C THR A 26 36.81 -3.01 -4.44
N ASP A 27 37.38 -2.73 -3.27
CA ASP A 27 38.36 -1.66 -3.16
C ASP A 27 39.66 -2.13 -3.82
N LYS A 28 40.03 -1.47 -4.91
CA LYS A 28 41.22 -1.85 -5.70
C LYS A 28 42.54 -1.56 -4.97
N GLU A 29 42.53 -0.64 -4.00
CA GLU A 29 43.72 -0.30 -3.23
C GLU A 29 44.01 -1.29 -2.11
N PHE A 30 42.93 -1.82 -1.47
CA PHE A 30 43.05 -2.70 -0.32
C PHE A 30 42.70 -4.16 -0.62
N ASN A 31 42.19 -4.44 -1.81
CA ASN A 31 41.74 -5.78 -2.25
C ASN A 31 40.63 -6.38 -1.34
N GLU A 32 39.91 -5.50 -0.64
CA GLU A 32 38.84 -5.86 0.25
C GLU A 32 37.48 -5.79 -0.48
N GLN A 33 36.66 -6.81 -0.28
CA GLN A 33 35.27 -6.80 -0.73
C GLN A 33 34.42 -6.10 0.32
N PHE A 34 33.70 -5.06 -0.09
CA PHE A 34 32.66 -4.48 0.75
C PHE A 34 31.29 -4.78 0.18
N SER A 35 30.34 -5.05 1.05
CA SER A 35 28.93 -5.12 0.69
C SER A 35 28.15 -4.07 1.44
N SER A 36 27.39 -3.27 0.70
CA SER A 36 26.38 -2.40 1.29
C SER A 36 25.02 -2.76 0.73
N TYR A 37 24.00 -2.66 1.55
CA TYR A 37 22.65 -2.88 1.06
C TYR A 37 21.77 -1.67 1.29
N ILE A 38 20.90 -1.44 0.32
CA ILE A 38 19.90 -0.40 0.35
C ILE A 38 18.55 -1.09 0.37
N ILE A 39 17.76 -0.81 1.40
CA ILE A 39 16.38 -1.27 1.50
C ILE A 39 15.49 -0.06 1.30
N ARG A 40 14.64 -0.10 0.28
CA ARG A 40 13.67 0.94 0.00
C ARG A 40 12.28 0.41 0.28
N SER A 41 11.49 1.16 1.04
CA SER A 41 10.08 0.85 1.27
C SER A 41 9.28 0.99 -0.03
N SER A 42 8.26 0.15 -0.20
CA SER A 42 7.15 0.46 -1.10
C SER A 42 6.39 1.68 -0.58
N MET A 43 5.82 2.49 -1.47
CA MET A 43 5.00 3.65 -1.11
C MET A 43 3.60 3.25 -0.66
N PHE A 44 3.12 2.09 -1.12
CA PHE A 44 1.80 1.56 -0.82
C PHE A 44 1.90 0.23 -0.08
N PRO A 45 1.00 -0.03 0.88
CA PRO A 45 0.94 -1.32 1.55
C PRO A 45 0.39 -2.40 0.62
N GLN A 46 0.93 -3.60 0.72
CA GLN A 46 0.40 -4.76 0.00
C GLN A 46 -0.95 -5.19 0.56
N GLN A 47 -1.85 -5.68 -0.29
CA GLN A 47 -3.17 -6.17 0.14
C GLN A 47 -3.07 -7.33 1.15
N THR A 48 -2.08 -8.20 1.03
CA THR A 48 -1.82 -9.27 2.00
C THR A 48 -1.48 -8.73 3.38
N SER A 49 -0.71 -7.63 3.45
CA SER A 49 -0.36 -6.96 4.70
C SER A 49 -1.59 -6.29 5.32
N LEU A 50 -2.45 -5.67 4.51
CA LEU A 50 -3.73 -5.10 4.95
C LEU A 50 -4.65 -6.17 5.52
N LEU A 51 -4.78 -7.32 4.84
CA LEU A 51 -5.56 -8.44 5.34
C LEU A 51 -5.02 -8.94 6.68
N GLY A 52 -3.69 -9.08 6.80
CA GLY A 52 -3.05 -9.48 8.05
C GLY A 52 -3.32 -8.51 9.18
N MET A 53 -3.22 -7.19 8.92
CA MET A 53 -3.53 -6.13 9.89
C MET A 53 -4.99 -6.19 10.34
N LEU A 54 -5.95 -6.31 9.41
CA LEU A 54 -7.37 -6.38 9.75
C LEU A 54 -7.71 -7.64 10.56
N ARG A 55 -7.12 -8.78 10.20
CA ARG A 55 -7.26 -10.03 10.96
C ARG A 55 -6.73 -9.88 12.39
N PHE A 56 -5.56 -9.27 12.54
CA PHE A 56 -4.99 -9.01 13.85
C PHE A 56 -5.84 -8.04 14.66
N LEU A 57 -6.41 -7.02 14.02
CA LEU A 57 -7.33 -6.08 14.65
C LEU A 57 -8.58 -6.79 15.21
N ILE A 58 -9.17 -7.70 14.42
CA ILE A 58 -10.32 -8.50 14.87
C ILE A 58 -9.92 -9.40 16.04
N LEU A 59 -8.83 -10.15 15.93
CA LEU A 59 -8.36 -11.02 16.99
C LEU A 59 -8.07 -10.26 18.28
N ARG A 60 -7.36 -9.15 18.19
CA ARG A 60 -6.98 -8.34 19.37
C ARG A 60 -8.19 -7.86 20.16
N ASN A 61 -9.31 -7.65 19.50
CA ASN A 61 -10.55 -7.21 20.11
C ASN A 61 -11.47 -8.38 20.55
N ASP A 62 -11.07 -9.64 20.29
CA ASP A 62 -11.80 -10.81 20.77
C ASP A 62 -11.09 -11.48 21.96
N SER A 63 -11.61 -11.22 23.16
CA SER A 63 -11.04 -11.76 24.40
C SER A 63 -11.25 -13.28 24.57
N ASN A 64 -12.08 -13.92 23.74
CA ASN A 64 -12.35 -15.35 23.86
C ASN A 64 -11.25 -16.19 23.18
N SER A 65 -10.84 -15.76 21.99
CA SER A 65 -9.85 -16.50 21.19
C SER A 65 -8.44 -15.94 21.27
N PHE A 66 -8.24 -14.72 21.82
CA PHE A 66 -6.93 -14.08 21.86
C PHE A 66 -6.66 -13.41 23.20
N LYS A 67 -5.59 -13.83 23.90
CA LYS A 67 -5.15 -13.26 25.19
C LYS A 67 -3.64 -13.19 25.26
N ASN A 68 -3.12 -12.14 25.87
CA ASN A 68 -1.68 -11.95 26.08
C ASN A 68 -0.82 -12.11 24.82
N GLY A 69 -1.34 -11.64 23.68
CA GLY A 69 -0.63 -11.74 22.41
C GLY A 69 -0.65 -13.14 21.75
N GLN A 70 -1.44 -14.07 22.26
CA GLN A 70 -1.50 -15.45 21.77
C GLN A 70 -2.94 -15.90 21.49
N ILE A 71 -3.09 -16.75 20.48
CA ILE A 71 -4.35 -17.40 20.18
C ILE A 71 -4.59 -18.50 21.24
N THR A 72 -5.65 -18.35 22.01
CA THR A 72 -6.05 -19.30 23.07
C THR A 72 -7.01 -20.37 22.54
N ASP A 73 -7.89 -20.01 21.62
CA ASP A 73 -8.79 -20.92 20.91
C ASP A 73 -8.59 -20.81 19.39
N LYS A 74 -7.97 -21.84 18.83
CA LYS A 74 -7.71 -21.89 17.37
C LYS A 74 -8.98 -22.04 16.55
N THR A 75 -10.00 -22.72 17.08
CA THR A 75 -11.24 -22.98 16.36
C THR A 75 -12.05 -21.70 16.22
N GLU A 76 -12.22 -20.96 17.30
CA GLU A 76 -12.89 -19.67 17.26
C GLU A 76 -12.09 -18.64 16.45
N ALA A 77 -10.78 -18.58 16.64
CA ALA A 77 -9.92 -17.72 15.83
C ALA A 77 -10.07 -17.96 14.33
N LYS A 78 -10.12 -19.22 13.89
CA LYS A 78 -10.35 -19.57 12.47
C LYS A 78 -11.69 -19.08 11.92
N LYS A 79 -12.74 -19.09 12.72
CA LYS A 79 -14.04 -18.52 12.32
C LYS A 79 -13.94 -17.02 12.08
N LEU A 80 -13.18 -16.32 12.92
CA LEU A 80 -13.03 -14.86 12.85
C LEU A 80 -12.13 -14.43 11.67
N ILE A 81 -10.98 -15.05 11.52
CA ILE A 81 -9.94 -14.59 10.60
C ILE A 81 -9.70 -15.49 9.39
N GLY A 82 -10.32 -16.67 9.36
CA GLY A 82 -10.10 -17.68 8.31
C GLY A 82 -8.76 -18.42 8.46
N GLU A 83 -8.48 -19.27 7.50
CA GLU A 83 -7.29 -20.11 7.50
C GLU A 83 -6.22 -19.71 6.48
N ARG A 84 -6.62 -19.06 5.39
CA ARG A 84 -5.77 -18.82 4.22
C ARG A 84 -5.61 -17.34 3.91
N SER A 85 -4.53 -17.02 3.23
CA SER A 85 -4.34 -15.73 2.55
C SER A 85 -4.99 -15.76 1.17
N PHE A 86 -4.79 -14.70 0.38
CA PHE A 86 -5.19 -14.69 -1.02
C PHE A 86 -4.50 -15.83 -1.78
N THR A 87 -5.28 -16.79 -2.22
CA THR A 87 -4.82 -17.89 -3.06
C THR A 87 -5.69 -17.93 -4.31
N VAL A 88 -5.05 -18.08 -5.45
CA VAL A 88 -5.74 -18.31 -6.72
C VAL A 88 -5.93 -19.82 -6.83
N ASN A 89 -6.89 -20.37 -6.11
CA ASN A 89 -7.27 -21.79 -6.20
C ASN A 89 -8.74 -21.87 -6.62
N GLU A 90 -9.08 -22.90 -7.39
CA GLU A 90 -10.45 -23.16 -7.86
C GLU A 90 -11.43 -23.47 -6.71
N ASP A 91 -10.92 -23.88 -5.55
CA ASP A 91 -11.73 -24.18 -4.36
C ASP A 91 -11.84 -22.95 -3.45
N HIS A 92 -12.61 -21.96 -3.86
CA HIS A 92 -12.97 -20.83 -3.01
C HIS A 92 -14.05 -21.23 -2.00
N HIS A 93 -13.64 -21.65 -0.81
CA HIS A 93 -14.59 -21.80 0.29
C HIS A 93 -14.95 -20.40 0.83
N GLU A 94 -16.24 -20.13 1.00
CA GLU A 94 -16.77 -18.83 1.49
C GLU A 94 -16.14 -18.35 2.81
N ASN A 95 -15.57 -19.25 3.59
CA ASN A 95 -14.98 -18.96 4.90
C ASN A 95 -13.44 -18.85 4.90
N ALA A 96 -12.79 -18.86 3.73
CA ALA A 96 -11.33 -18.85 3.67
C ALA A 96 -10.69 -17.64 4.37
N PHE A 97 -11.37 -16.49 4.36
CA PHE A 97 -10.88 -15.24 4.96
C PHE A 97 -11.57 -14.88 6.29
N GLY A 98 -12.43 -15.76 6.82
CA GLY A 98 -13.20 -15.50 8.05
C GLY A 98 -14.27 -14.44 7.84
N LEU A 99 -14.35 -13.48 8.76
CA LEU A 99 -15.34 -12.40 8.70
C LEU A 99 -15.04 -11.34 7.63
N ILE A 100 -13.80 -11.25 7.15
CA ILE A 100 -13.42 -10.39 6.03
C ILE A 100 -13.68 -11.16 4.74
N LYS A 101 -14.50 -10.59 3.85
CA LYS A 101 -14.90 -11.25 2.59
C LYS A 101 -14.18 -10.68 1.37
N GLY A 102 -13.67 -9.46 1.47
CA GLY A 102 -12.92 -8.83 0.38
C GLY A 102 -12.26 -7.52 0.82
N ILE A 103 -11.22 -7.14 0.09
CA ILE A 103 -10.48 -5.89 0.26
C ILE A 103 -10.26 -5.30 -1.12
N SER A 104 -10.55 -4.01 -1.29
CA SER A 104 -10.26 -3.28 -2.53
C SER A 104 -8.77 -2.93 -2.65
N HIS A 105 -8.39 -2.39 -3.79
CA HIS A 105 -7.09 -1.73 -3.94
C HIS A 105 -6.99 -0.49 -3.04
N VAL A 106 -5.75 -0.09 -2.75
CA VAL A 106 -5.45 1.07 -1.90
C VAL A 106 -5.38 2.32 -2.77
N ARG A 107 -6.04 3.37 -2.30
CA ARG A 107 -6.00 4.72 -2.85
C ARG A 107 -5.43 5.68 -1.80
N ILE A 108 -5.18 6.90 -2.20
CA ILE A 108 -4.79 7.97 -1.28
C ILE A 108 -5.93 8.96 -1.21
N ARG A 109 -6.37 9.30 -0.01
CA ARG A 109 -7.25 10.45 0.21
C ARG A 109 -6.41 11.67 0.48
N ARG A 110 -6.63 12.71 -0.30
CA ARG A 110 -6.09 14.05 -0.10
C ARG A 110 -7.18 14.94 0.49
N THR A 111 -6.87 15.64 1.56
CA THR A 111 -7.74 16.68 2.11
C THR A 111 -7.04 18.02 1.99
N LEU A 112 -7.58 18.92 1.18
CA LEU A 112 -7.08 20.25 0.91
C LEU A 112 -8.17 21.27 1.26
N ASN A 113 -7.88 22.22 2.14
CA ASN A 113 -8.82 23.26 2.58
C ASN A 113 -10.19 22.71 3.10
N GLY A 114 -10.19 21.51 3.66
CA GLY A 114 -11.40 20.85 4.15
C GLY A 114 -12.13 19.99 3.11
N GLU A 115 -11.77 20.08 1.85
CA GLU A 115 -12.31 19.24 0.78
C GLU A 115 -11.48 17.98 0.62
N ALA A 116 -12.14 16.83 0.57
CA ALA A 116 -11.50 15.53 0.39
C ALA A 116 -11.67 15.04 -1.05
N SER A 117 -10.56 14.62 -1.65
CA SER A 117 -10.53 13.93 -2.95
C SER A 117 -9.75 12.63 -2.84
N GLU A 118 -10.10 11.65 -3.64
CA GLU A 118 -9.38 10.38 -3.71
C GLU A 118 -8.46 10.39 -4.93
N LEU A 119 -7.22 9.98 -4.71
CA LEU A 119 -6.18 9.92 -5.73
C LEU A 119 -5.96 8.46 -6.11
N GLU A 120 -6.00 8.19 -7.40
CA GLU A 120 -5.71 6.89 -8.00
C GLU A 120 -4.47 7.00 -8.91
N PHE A 121 -3.89 5.87 -9.26
CA PHE A 121 -2.82 5.87 -10.26
C PHE A 121 -3.37 6.29 -11.62
N ALA A 122 -2.74 7.27 -12.22
CA ALA A 122 -3.03 7.65 -13.59
C ALA A 122 -2.57 6.54 -14.54
N PRO A 123 -3.39 6.11 -15.49
CA PRO A 123 -3.00 5.11 -16.46
C PRO A 123 -1.88 5.66 -17.36
N LEU A 124 -0.75 4.98 -17.40
CA LEU A 124 0.43 5.40 -18.17
C LEU A 124 0.31 5.10 -19.66
N MET A 125 -0.45 4.06 -20.01
CA MET A 125 -0.48 3.52 -21.37
C MET A 125 -1.32 4.35 -22.37
N GLY A 126 -2.19 5.19 -21.89
CA GLY A 126 -3.10 5.93 -22.77
C GLY A 126 -2.44 7.01 -23.59
N GLU A 127 -1.24 7.39 -23.26
CA GLU A 127 -0.54 8.49 -23.93
C GLU A 127 0.38 8.16 -25.03
N LEU A 128 0.96 7.04 -24.90
CA LEU A 128 1.62 6.38 -26.02
C LEU A 128 0.56 5.98 -27.05
N ALA A 129 -0.72 6.14 -26.70
CA ALA A 129 -1.82 6.00 -27.62
C ALA A 129 -1.78 7.17 -28.59
N PHE A 130 -1.15 7.10 -29.42
CA PHE A 130 -1.43 7.10 -30.80
C PHE A 130 -2.80 7.73 -31.07
N GLN A 131 -2.94 9.05 -30.87
CA GLN A 131 -4.16 9.75 -31.24
C GLN A 131 -4.53 9.37 -32.67
N GLY A 132 -5.64 8.64 -32.84
CA GLY A 132 -6.16 8.25 -34.11
C GLY A 132 -5.56 6.99 -34.76
N ALA A 133 -4.77 6.19 -34.05
CA ALA A 133 -4.31 4.90 -34.55
C ALA A 133 -5.19 3.75 -34.07
N SER A 134 -5.48 2.81 -34.94
CA SER A 134 -6.11 1.54 -34.58
C SER A 134 -5.01 0.52 -34.33
N TYR A 135 -5.08 -0.17 -33.17
CA TYR A 135 -4.22 -1.30 -32.90
C TYR A 135 -5.09 -2.56 -32.80
N GLY A 136 -5.00 -3.42 -33.77
CA GLY A 136 -5.87 -4.60 -33.86
C GLY A 136 -7.35 -4.23 -34.00
N THR A 137 -8.20 -4.76 -33.11
CA THR A 137 -9.65 -4.50 -33.09
C THR A 137 -10.05 -3.30 -32.23
N TYR A 138 -9.10 -2.58 -31.64
CA TYR A 138 -9.37 -1.46 -30.72
C TYR A 138 -9.13 -0.12 -31.40
N ASN A 139 -10.12 0.75 -31.35
CA ASN A 139 -9.97 2.13 -31.76
C ASN A 139 -9.49 2.96 -30.54
N LEU A 140 -8.22 3.29 -30.51
CA LEU A 140 -7.60 4.05 -29.41
C LEU A 140 -8.07 5.50 -29.34
N ALA A 141 -8.77 6.00 -30.37
CA ALA A 141 -9.36 7.35 -30.37
C ALA A 141 -10.49 7.49 -29.34
N ASP A 142 -11.10 6.38 -28.93
CA ASP A 142 -12.19 6.37 -27.95
C ASP A 142 -11.69 6.27 -26.50
N ILE A 143 -10.38 6.09 -26.29
CA ILE A 143 -9.79 6.08 -24.96
C ILE A 143 -9.47 7.52 -24.56
N CYS A 144 -10.44 8.17 -23.96
CA CYS A 144 -10.24 9.50 -23.40
C CYS A 144 -9.57 9.39 -22.02
N ILE A 145 -8.29 9.73 -21.96
CA ILE A 145 -7.55 9.87 -20.71
C ILE A 145 -7.21 11.35 -20.55
N PRO A 146 -8.08 12.13 -19.88
CA PRO A 146 -8.02 13.59 -19.94
C PRO A 146 -6.76 14.23 -19.39
N ALA A 147 -6.08 13.54 -18.50
CA ALA A 147 -4.96 14.14 -17.77
C ALA A 147 -3.60 13.98 -18.45
N LEU A 148 -3.51 13.10 -19.40
CA LEU A 148 -2.24 12.66 -19.95
C LEU A 148 -1.67 13.56 -21.06
N SER A 149 -2.51 14.35 -21.71
CA SER A 149 -2.07 15.37 -22.70
C SER A 149 -1.14 16.45 -22.11
N LYS A 150 -1.01 16.50 -20.77
CA LYS A 150 -0.16 17.44 -20.04
C LYS A 150 1.16 16.86 -19.56
N GLN A 151 1.43 15.58 -19.85
CA GLN A 151 2.62 14.91 -19.33
C GLN A 151 3.80 15.10 -20.29
N GLU A 152 4.86 15.71 -19.80
CA GLU A 152 6.12 15.81 -20.55
C GLU A 152 6.85 14.47 -20.47
N TYR A 153 7.24 13.95 -21.62
CA TYR A 153 8.04 12.74 -21.75
C TYR A 153 9.52 13.08 -21.78
N ASP A 154 10.27 12.63 -20.79
CA ASP A 154 11.73 12.66 -20.78
C ASP A 154 12.27 11.27 -21.13
N ALA A 155 12.85 11.14 -22.32
CA ALA A 155 13.42 9.87 -22.81
C ALA A 155 14.52 9.29 -21.90
N LYS A 156 15.18 10.11 -21.07
CA LYS A 156 16.21 9.66 -20.14
C LYS A 156 15.64 9.17 -18.81
N LYS A 157 14.55 9.77 -18.36
CA LYS A 157 13.90 9.44 -17.07
C LYS A 157 12.80 8.42 -17.23
N GLY A 158 12.29 8.21 -18.43
CA GLY A 158 11.11 7.39 -18.69
C GLY A 158 9.82 8.06 -18.18
N LEU A 159 8.74 7.30 -18.18
CA LEU A 159 7.46 7.73 -17.58
C LEU A 159 7.48 7.40 -16.09
N SER A 160 7.30 8.40 -15.24
CA SER A 160 7.08 8.20 -13.81
C SER A 160 5.60 7.96 -13.53
N ALA A 161 5.30 7.05 -12.61
CA ALA A 161 3.94 6.87 -12.13
C ALA A 161 3.42 8.17 -11.49
N LYS A 162 2.19 8.57 -11.82
CA LYS A 162 1.53 9.75 -11.26
C LYS A 162 0.20 9.36 -10.64
N LEU A 163 -0.27 10.18 -9.74
CA LEU A 163 -1.60 10.08 -9.17
C LEU A 163 -2.53 11.09 -9.83
N THR A 164 -3.82 10.80 -9.85
CA THR A 164 -4.84 11.72 -10.37
C THR A 164 -6.10 11.66 -9.53
N ASP A 165 -6.78 12.79 -9.41
CA ASP A 165 -8.16 12.89 -8.91
C ASP A 165 -9.21 12.99 -10.04
N GLY A 166 -8.77 12.73 -11.28
CA GLY A 166 -9.57 12.86 -12.49
C GLY A 166 -9.42 14.22 -13.20
N THR A 167 -8.81 15.20 -12.56
CA THR A 167 -8.60 16.56 -13.11
C THR A 167 -7.13 16.89 -13.26
N ASP A 168 -6.33 16.61 -12.25
CA ASP A 168 -4.93 16.94 -12.18
C ASP A 168 -4.05 15.70 -12.11
N LEU A 169 -2.80 15.84 -12.58
CA LEU A 169 -1.74 14.87 -12.40
C LEU A 169 -0.82 15.31 -11.26
N ILE A 170 -0.58 14.42 -10.33
CA ILE A 170 0.21 14.69 -9.13
C ILE A 170 1.38 13.71 -9.10
N ASP A 171 2.60 14.25 -9.05
CA ASP A 171 3.79 13.43 -8.89
C ASP A 171 3.82 12.78 -7.51
N LEU A 172 4.27 11.53 -7.44
CA LEU A 172 4.41 10.79 -6.18
C LEU A 172 5.32 11.53 -5.19
N GLU A 173 6.34 12.23 -5.68
CA GLU A 173 7.26 13.03 -4.86
C GLU A 173 6.57 14.22 -4.17
N ASN A 174 5.44 14.69 -4.69
CA ASN A 174 4.62 15.72 -4.05
C ASN A 174 3.77 15.16 -2.91
N VAL A 175 3.51 13.86 -2.90
CA VAL A 175 2.70 13.19 -1.89
C VAL A 175 3.56 12.50 -0.84
N PHE A 176 4.67 11.89 -1.25
CA PHE A 176 5.57 11.14 -0.39
C PHE A 176 6.93 11.83 -0.26
N VAL A 177 7.42 11.89 0.96
CA VAL A 177 8.76 12.37 1.28
C VAL A 177 9.59 11.20 1.78
N GLU A 178 10.79 11.03 1.23
CA GLU A 178 11.74 10.03 1.69
C GLU A 178 12.35 10.40 3.04
N ASP A 179 12.38 9.47 3.96
CA ASP A 179 13.16 9.52 5.19
C ASP A 179 14.29 8.49 5.08
N ARG A 180 15.52 8.97 5.01
CA ARG A 180 16.70 8.17 4.76
C ARG A 180 17.46 7.94 6.06
N ARG A 181 17.66 6.68 6.42
CA ARG A 181 18.51 6.28 7.55
C ARG A 181 19.72 5.52 7.05
N ILE A 182 20.84 5.79 7.66
CA ILE A 182 22.07 5.00 7.50
C ILE A 182 22.32 4.33 8.86
N GLY A 183 22.45 3.02 8.84
CA GLY A 183 22.77 2.22 10.01
C GLY A 183 24.10 1.52 9.82
N ILE A 184 24.79 1.32 10.93
CA ILE A 184 26.02 0.57 11.02
C ILE A 184 25.84 -0.45 12.14
N ASP A 185 26.05 -1.72 11.84
CA ASP A 185 26.07 -2.74 12.88
C ASP A 185 27.40 -2.71 13.61
N ARG A 186 27.32 -2.69 14.93
CA ARG A 186 28.49 -2.67 15.81
C ARG A 186 28.45 -3.84 16.76
N ASN A 187 29.58 -4.48 16.91
CA ASN A 187 29.73 -5.47 17.95
C ASN A 187 29.54 -4.81 19.33
N ILE A 188 28.52 -5.27 20.04
CA ILE A 188 28.14 -4.69 21.34
C ILE A 188 29.28 -4.78 22.37
N LYS A 189 30.13 -5.81 22.29
CA LYS A 189 31.21 -6.05 23.25
C LYS A 189 32.47 -5.24 22.95
N THR A 190 32.83 -5.13 21.67
CA THR A 190 34.08 -4.47 21.25
C THR A 190 33.89 -3.04 20.79
N GLY A 191 32.63 -2.64 20.43
CA GLY A 191 32.32 -1.36 19.83
C GLY A 191 32.79 -1.21 18.37
N GLN A 192 33.47 -2.24 17.84
CA GLN A 192 33.97 -2.23 16.47
C GLN A 192 32.81 -2.44 15.46
N VAL A 193 32.97 -1.85 14.29
CA VAL A 193 32.01 -2.04 13.17
C VAL A 193 32.25 -3.44 12.61
N GLU A 194 31.16 -4.21 12.45
CA GLU A 194 31.21 -5.51 11.79
C GLU A 194 31.45 -5.30 10.28
N GLU A 195 32.15 -6.23 9.65
CA GLU A 195 32.38 -6.19 8.21
C GLU A 195 31.06 -6.19 7.46
N SER A 196 30.93 -5.37 6.42
CA SER A 196 29.69 -5.25 5.62
C SER A 196 28.45 -4.77 6.37
N ALA A 197 28.63 -4.10 7.47
CA ALA A 197 27.57 -3.69 8.40
C ALA A 197 26.84 -2.40 8.01
N LEU A 198 27.26 -1.76 6.92
CA LEU A 198 26.63 -0.51 6.47
C LEU A 198 25.34 -0.81 5.70
N PHE A 199 24.22 -0.27 6.17
CA PHE A 199 22.96 -0.34 5.45
C PHE A 199 22.31 1.03 5.34
N LYS A 200 21.56 1.21 4.26
CA LYS A 200 20.72 2.38 4.04
C LYS A 200 19.27 1.94 3.92
N GLN A 201 18.44 2.51 4.77
CA GLN A 201 17.00 2.29 4.77
C GLN A 201 16.29 3.57 4.31
N ILE A 202 15.35 3.42 3.39
CA ILE A 202 14.52 4.51 2.90
C ILE A 202 13.08 4.19 3.26
N SER A 203 12.53 4.95 4.20
CA SER A 203 11.12 4.95 4.60
C SER A 203 10.41 6.13 3.95
N TYR A 204 9.08 6.15 4.02
CA TYR A 204 8.29 7.27 3.52
C TYR A 204 7.44 7.90 4.62
N ARG A 205 7.10 9.15 4.42
CA ARG A 205 6.04 9.87 5.13
C ARG A 205 5.23 10.69 4.14
N PHE A 206 4.01 11.04 4.49
CA PHE A 206 3.25 11.95 3.66
C PHE A 206 3.77 13.39 3.75
N ASN A 207 3.71 14.10 2.62
CA ASN A 207 4.01 15.52 2.56
C ASN A 207 2.78 16.34 3.03
N ASN A 208 2.69 16.55 4.33
CA ASN A 208 1.54 17.24 4.94
C ASN A 208 1.69 18.77 4.99
N GLU A 209 2.54 19.36 4.16
CA GLU A 209 2.75 20.82 4.16
C GLU A 209 1.54 21.59 3.63
N LYS A 210 0.94 21.12 2.55
CA LYS A 210 -0.18 21.80 1.88
C LYS A 210 -1.51 21.07 2.03
N ALA A 211 -1.49 19.76 2.11
CA ALA A 211 -2.67 18.92 2.21
C ALA A 211 -2.43 17.81 3.23
N ARG A 212 -3.50 17.23 3.75
CA ARG A 212 -3.44 16.02 4.58
C ARG A 212 -3.68 14.79 3.72
N TYR A 213 -2.91 13.74 3.96
CA TYR A 213 -3.02 12.50 3.23
C TYR A 213 -3.24 11.33 4.16
N CYS A 214 -4.02 10.35 3.71
CA CYS A 214 -4.12 9.03 4.33
C CYS A 214 -4.35 7.98 3.25
N PHE A 215 -4.00 6.74 3.54
CA PHE A 215 -4.42 5.61 2.70
C PHE A 215 -5.89 5.34 2.90
N VAL A 216 -6.60 4.96 1.84
CA VAL A 216 -8.00 4.60 1.87
C VAL A 216 -8.23 3.35 1.03
N PHE A 217 -9.05 2.44 1.54
CA PHE A 217 -9.49 1.24 0.85
C PHE A 217 -10.84 0.79 1.39
N GLU A 218 -11.49 -0.12 0.69
CA GLU A 218 -12.75 -0.69 1.12
C GLU A 218 -12.56 -2.13 1.59
N ALA A 219 -13.30 -2.54 2.59
CA ALA A 219 -13.40 -3.92 3.01
C ALA A 219 -14.87 -4.34 3.07
N THR A 220 -15.14 -5.54 2.55
CA THR A 220 -16.42 -6.21 2.72
C THR A 220 -16.31 -7.13 3.92
N VAL A 221 -17.18 -6.93 4.91
CA VAL A 221 -17.13 -7.64 6.19
C VAL A 221 -18.48 -8.27 6.48
N ASP A 222 -18.49 -9.37 7.19
CA ASP A 222 -19.70 -10.04 7.65
C ASP A 222 -20.46 -9.16 8.64
N ASP A 223 -21.81 -9.12 8.53
CA ASP A 223 -22.66 -8.29 9.36
C ASP A 223 -22.66 -8.71 10.85
N ALA A 224 -22.15 -9.92 11.16
CA ALA A 224 -21.99 -10.36 12.53
C ALA A 224 -20.98 -9.53 13.34
N LEU A 225 -20.12 -8.76 12.64
CA LEU A 225 -19.07 -7.95 13.26
C LEU A 225 -19.46 -6.46 13.25
N ASN A 226 -19.51 -5.84 14.43
CA ASN A 226 -19.58 -4.38 14.53
C ASN A 226 -18.20 -3.76 14.25
N PHE A 227 -17.85 -3.66 12.97
CA PHE A 227 -16.51 -3.28 12.54
C PHE A 227 -16.20 -1.80 12.83
N GLU A 228 -17.21 -0.93 12.86
CA GLU A 228 -17.04 0.50 13.17
C GLU A 228 -16.52 0.74 14.60
N SER A 229 -16.78 -0.19 15.53
CA SER A 229 -16.30 -0.08 16.90
C SER A 229 -14.77 -0.09 17.04
N TYR A 230 -14.06 -0.52 16.01
CA TYR A 230 -12.60 -0.53 15.99
C TYR A 230 -11.99 0.77 15.46
N SER A 231 -12.82 1.72 15.02
CA SER A 231 -12.35 3.03 14.53
C SER A 231 -11.59 3.79 15.63
N GLY A 232 -10.54 4.49 15.25
CA GLY A 232 -9.67 5.26 16.16
C GLY A 232 -8.57 4.45 16.84
N GLN A 233 -8.52 3.14 16.66
CA GLN A 233 -7.46 2.32 17.25
C GLN A 233 -6.14 2.48 16.50
N LEU A 234 -5.03 2.23 17.22
CA LEU A 234 -3.71 2.11 16.61
C LEU A 234 -3.53 0.71 16.02
N VAL A 235 -3.04 0.66 14.79
CA VAL A 235 -2.69 -0.57 14.09
C VAL A 235 -1.26 -0.47 13.58
N SER A 236 -0.59 -1.62 13.48
CA SER A 236 0.75 -1.70 12.89
C SER A 236 0.67 -2.43 11.56
N ILE A 237 1.35 -1.91 10.54
CA ILE A 237 1.44 -2.54 9.23
C ILE A 237 2.82 -2.27 8.62
N GLY A 238 3.41 -3.30 8.03
CA GLY A 238 4.75 -3.24 7.49
C GLY A 238 5.82 -3.50 8.55
N GLY A 239 7.03 -3.05 8.27
CA GLY A 239 8.19 -3.20 9.13
C GLY A 239 8.45 -1.96 9.99
N ASP A 240 9.51 -2.01 10.77
CA ASP A 240 10.04 -0.91 11.58
C ASP A 240 9.01 -0.29 12.54
N ASN A 241 8.07 -1.12 13.01
CA ASN A 241 6.97 -0.70 13.91
C ASN A 241 6.13 0.48 13.37
N SER A 242 5.92 0.52 12.06
CA SER A 242 5.12 1.55 11.42
C SER A 242 3.67 1.52 11.95
N GLN A 243 3.23 2.61 12.55
CA GLN A 243 1.93 2.71 13.22
C GLN A 243 1.00 3.65 12.47
N PHE A 244 -0.28 3.29 12.48
CA PHE A 244 -1.35 4.04 11.85
C PHE A 244 -2.56 4.14 12.77
N VAL A 245 -3.27 5.25 12.70
CA VAL A 245 -4.62 5.35 13.24
C VAL A 245 -5.59 4.87 12.18
N ILE A 246 -6.39 3.85 12.51
CA ILE A 246 -7.42 3.32 11.62
C ILE A 246 -8.72 4.11 11.81
N GLY A 247 -9.32 4.56 10.71
CA GLY A 247 -10.68 5.09 10.68
C GLY A 247 -11.57 4.12 9.90
N ILE A 248 -12.73 3.80 10.44
CA ILE A 248 -13.68 2.87 9.84
C ILE A 248 -15.05 3.53 9.81
N SER A 249 -15.66 3.58 8.63
CA SER A 249 -17.02 4.07 8.43
C SER A 249 -17.75 3.20 7.42
N LYS A 250 -19.06 3.06 7.54
CA LYS A 250 -19.84 2.40 6.48
C LYS A 250 -19.60 3.13 5.16
N ALA A 251 -19.28 2.37 4.13
CA ALA A 251 -19.22 2.93 2.80
C ALA A 251 -20.63 3.43 2.46
N ALA A 252 -20.74 4.71 2.13
CA ALA A 252 -21.95 5.18 1.47
C ALA A 252 -22.11 4.34 0.19
N ASP A 253 -23.34 4.12 -0.27
CA ASP A 253 -23.61 3.51 -1.58
C ASP A 253 -23.09 4.40 -2.72
N SER A 254 -21.87 4.88 -2.58
CA SER A 254 -21.15 5.55 -3.65
C SER A 254 -20.92 4.48 -4.71
N LYS A 255 -21.59 4.62 -5.80
CA LYS A 255 -21.14 4.03 -7.05
C LYS A 255 -19.65 4.34 -7.11
N CYS A 256 -18.82 3.36 -6.79
CA CYS A 256 -17.41 3.41 -7.07
C CYS A 256 -17.33 3.89 -8.51
N GLY A 257 -16.80 5.09 -8.70
CA GLY A 257 -16.75 5.73 -10.01
C GLY A 257 -15.74 5.11 -10.97
N ILE A 258 -15.51 3.82 -10.85
CA ILE A 258 -15.11 3.02 -11.99
C ILE A 258 -16.35 2.96 -12.86
N THR A 259 -16.57 4.03 -13.62
CA THR A 259 -17.28 3.90 -14.89
C THR A 259 -16.60 2.70 -15.52
N SER A 260 -17.34 1.60 -15.64
CA SER A 260 -16.88 0.40 -16.30
C SER A 260 -16.31 0.84 -17.65
N MET A 261 -15.01 1.06 -17.72
CA MET A 261 -14.31 0.95 -18.97
C MET A 261 -14.50 -0.52 -19.33
N ASN A 262 -15.50 -0.77 -20.13
CA ASN A 262 -15.79 -2.09 -20.65
C ASN A 262 -14.46 -2.67 -21.12
N ASN A 263 -13.96 -3.68 -20.40
CA ASN A 263 -12.82 -4.50 -20.73
C ASN A 263 -11.39 -3.95 -20.49
N ALA A 264 -11.15 -2.96 -19.64
CA ALA A 264 -9.81 -2.66 -19.17
C ALA A 264 -9.53 -3.39 -17.84
N ILE A 265 -8.70 -4.41 -17.87
CA ILE A 265 -8.13 -5.02 -16.66
C ILE A 265 -6.93 -4.18 -16.27
N CYS A 266 -7.07 -3.37 -15.24
CA CYS A 266 -5.93 -2.67 -14.67
C CYS A 266 -5.19 -3.64 -13.72
N LEU A 267 -4.15 -4.28 -14.21
CA LEU A 267 -3.22 -5.04 -13.37
C LEU A 267 -2.34 -4.04 -12.64
N LEU A 268 -2.70 -3.69 -11.42
CA LEU A 268 -1.80 -3.01 -10.51
C LEU A 268 -0.81 -4.06 -10.00
N SER A 269 0.33 -4.15 -10.65
CA SER A 269 1.49 -4.82 -10.09
C SER A 269 2.01 -3.96 -8.94
N PRO A 270 2.34 -4.54 -7.79
CA PRO A 270 2.96 -3.83 -6.67
C PRO A 270 4.31 -3.25 -7.03
#